data_5d2a9b568ad53fedcef471406ab21eec
#
_entry.id   5d2a9b568ad53fedcef471406ab21eec
#
_cell.length_a   1.000
_cell.length_b   1.000
_cell.length_c   1.000
_cell.angle_alpha   90.00
_cell.angle_beta   90.00
_cell.angle_gamma   90.00
#
_symmetry.space_group_name_H-M   'P 1'
#
loop_
_entity.id
_entity.type
_entity.pdbx_description
1 polymer ?
#
loop_
_entity_poly.entity_id
_entity_poly.type
_entity_poly.pdbx_seq_one_letter_code
_entity_poly.pdbx_strand_id
1 'polypeptide(L)'
;MDKKILLICLIAIVAFSISCVSAADSNEIVMNSSDAVGISEDISVDDVVFANQISSEDSQVVGDSPSGEVWVATTGSDDNDGSQASPVASVSKAVDLAQSGSTIHIKEGTYNQGKLSLNKTLSFVGEGNVILSSNGANVFECLENDCTLEFTNLVFTGVSSASGSSCGLRVGGNGNLKVINCTFTDISAKFGAMQLYTTGVADIINSTIKDVTCGVTRGSIVYISGTGEYNFDNLSIINPKLSDSVTGAAVHLRNVFYVYGVATVTLTNSRITGASGPMMSLIENKGTLTISNTVISNNVIGKTESGINGQYLLYLGNSNFVTALNMTNCIIENNTFGNADTSALAYIFKNSIVNLTYSSIMNNGFSKNLNIASGITPIVNLDYNWWGTNTYTGDNVNKWAVMSTPETTINAESGKAIDVSVNFNHYTDASGSIQDLAQSISGINVDFSAVSGTLSKNNVASVDGIATVTYTTTTNDKITAKSGSQSLTIDVVAKQAAADIWVATTGSDDNDGSQANPVATIAKAIELAGDGYTIHIADGNYVNDKTLSISKSLTLEGSANTVIDGNASKIMEVTADATVVLTNLSFTNGNDALVGAISNEGKLTISNSNFYSNKATGNSGTI
;
A
#
# COMPACT_ATOMS: atom_id res chain seq x y z
N MET A 1 44.65 -10.27 6.52
CA MET A 1 43.63 -9.36 7.02
C MET A 1 42.58 -10.21 7.73
N ASP A 2 42.30 -9.92 8.96
CA ASP A 2 41.45 -10.73 9.84
C ASP A 2 39.99 -10.65 9.41
N LYS A 3 39.29 -11.78 9.31
CA LYS A 3 37.88 -11.86 8.87
C LYS A 3 36.93 -10.97 9.70
N LYS A 4 37.32 -10.66 10.94
CA LYS A 4 36.58 -9.74 11.82
C LYS A 4 36.69 -8.28 11.38
N ILE A 5 37.81 -7.87 10.82
CA ILE A 5 38.02 -6.49 10.32
C ILE A 5 37.24 -6.28 9.03
N LEU A 6 37.16 -7.30 8.15
CA LEU A 6 36.36 -7.23 6.93
C LEU A 6 34.85 -7.16 7.23
N LEU A 7 34.40 -7.86 8.27
CA LEU A 7 32.99 -7.82 8.70
C LEU A 7 32.60 -6.46 9.31
N ILE A 8 33.52 -5.82 10.07
CA ILE A 8 33.28 -4.49 10.64
C ILE A 8 33.25 -3.41 9.56
N CYS A 9 34.10 -3.50 8.54
CA CYS A 9 34.07 -2.58 7.41
C CYS A 9 32.80 -2.77 6.56
N LEU A 10 32.31 -4.00 6.39
CA LEU A 10 31.09 -4.27 5.64
C LEU A 10 29.83 -3.79 6.38
N ILE A 11 29.80 -3.95 7.71
CA ILE A 11 28.71 -3.43 8.56
C ILE A 11 28.72 -1.89 8.57
N ALA A 12 29.91 -1.26 8.52
CA ALA A 12 30.02 0.20 8.42
C ALA A 12 29.50 0.75 7.09
N ILE A 13 29.69 0.03 5.98
CA ILE A 13 29.16 0.42 4.65
C ILE A 13 27.64 0.28 4.62
N VAL A 14 27.10 -0.77 5.22
CA VAL A 14 25.61 -0.96 5.31
C VAL A 14 24.99 0.06 6.27
N ALA A 15 25.68 0.42 7.37
CA ALA A 15 25.21 1.45 8.30
C ALA A 15 25.30 2.87 7.72
N PHE A 16 26.25 3.14 6.80
CA PHE A 16 26.36 4.46 6.16
C PHE A 16 25.29 4.70 5.08
N SER A 17 24.78 3.65 4.47
CA SER A 17 23.64 3.77 3.53
C SER A 17 22.28 3.93 4.22
N ILE A 18 22.18 3.64 5.52
CA ILE A 18 20.96 3.83 6.32
C ILE A 18 20.92 5.21 7.00
N SER A 19 22.07 5.88 7.19
CA SER A 19 22.17 7.13 7.95
C SER A 19 22.02 8.42 7.14
N CYS A 20 21.71 8.36 5.85
CA CYS A 20 21.45 9.55 5.02
C CYS A 20 19.97 9.93 4.88
N VAL A 21 19.06 9.33 5.66
CA VAL A 21 17.64 9.70 5.68
C VAL A 21 17.18 10.04 7.10
N SER A 22 17.85 10.98 7.75
CA SER A 22 17.28 11.63 8.93
C SER A 22 17.97 12.95 9.22
N ALA A 23 17.58 14.00 8.50
CA ALA A 23 17.56 15.38 8.97
C ALA A 23 16.78 16.23 7.96
N ALA A 24 15.49 16.32 8.11
CA ALA A 24 14.72 17.46 7.61
C ALA A 24 13.58 17.75 8.60
N ASP A 25 13.55 18.98 9.02
CA ASP A 25 12.75 19.59 10.06
C ASP A 25 11.25 19.36 9.98
N SER A 26 10.67 19.27 11.17
CA SER A 26 9.26 19.43 11.47
C SER A 26 8.70 20.77 10.98
N ASN A 27 7.79 20.75 9.98
CA ASN A 27 6.80 21.81 9.80
C ASN A 27 5.41 21.18 9.69
N GLU A 28 4.60 21.47 10.70
CA GLU A 28 3.18 21.20 10.76
C GLU A 28 2.47 21.79 9.54
N ILE A 29 1.82 20.96 8.75
CA ILE A 29 0.84 21.39 7.76
C ILE A 29 -0.55 20.99 8.26
N VAL A 30 -1.29 21.99 8.72
CA VAL A 30 -2.72 21.89 9.00
C VAL A 30 -3.45 21.72 7.66
N MET A 31 -4.06 20.56 7.44
CA MET A 31 -4.93 20.33 6.29
C MET A 31 -6.37 20.72 6.64
N ASN A 32 -6.87 21.74 5.97
CA ASN A 32 -8.29 22.12 5.98
C ASN A 32 -9.09 21.14 5.13
N SER A 33 -10.09 20.55 5.76
CA SER A 33 -11.07 19.67 5.11
C SER A 33 -12.10 20.50 4.33
N SER A 34 -12.03 20.50 3.00
CA SER A 34 -13.21 20.62 2.14
C SER A 34 -12.78 20.42 0.69
N ASP A 35 -13.08 19.24 0.14
CA ASP A 35 -13.59 19.03 -1.22
C ASP A 35 -13.63 17.51 -1.47
N ALA A 36 -14.76 16.94 -1.10
CA ALA A 36 -15.13 15.59 -1.51
C ALA A 36 -15.71 15.65 -2.91
N VAL A 37 -14.95 15.18 -3.90
CA VAL A 37 -15.50 14.78 -5.20
C VAL A 37 -15.53 13.25 -5.22
N GLY A 38 -16.74 12.70 -5.22
CA GLY A 38 -16.97 11.28 -5.33
C GLY A 38 -16.51 10.73 -6.67
N ILE A 39 -15.74 9.66 -6.61
CA ILE A 39 -15.54 8.76 -7.75
C ILE A 39 -15.86 7.36 -7.24
N SER A 40 -16.97 6.82 -7.76
CA SER A 40 -17.31 5.41 -7.68
C SER A 40 -16.52 4.66 -8.74
N GLU A 41 -15.96 3.50 -8.38
CA GLU A 41 -15.93 2.24 -9.11
C GLU A 41 -14.63 1.46 -8.89
N ASP A 42 -14.80 0.18 -8.63
CA ASP A 42 -13.88 -0.96 -8.61
C ASP A 42 -12.39 -0.69 -8.90
N ILE A 43 -11.60 -0.56 -7.83
CA ILE A 43 -10.14 -0.63 -7.94
C ILE A 43 -9.72 -2.10 -7.75
N SER A 44 -9.40 -2.75 -8.87
CA SER A 44 -8.70 -4.03 -8.87
C SER A 44 -7.27 -3.84 -8.34
N VAL A 45 -6.61 -4.93 -7.94
CA VAL A 45 -5.22 -4.95 -7.42
C VAL A 45 -4.21 -4.28 -8.38
N ASP A 46 -4.61 -3.93 -9.59
CA ASP A 46 -3.80 -3.28 -10.62
C ASP A 46 -3.64 -1.75 -10.44
N ASP A 47 -4.37 -1.12 -9.49
CA ASP A 47 -4.44 0.34 -9.34
C ASP A 47 -3.79 0.90 -8.08
N VAL A 48 -2.84 0.18 -7.46
CA VAL A 48 -2.02 0.79 -6.39
C VAL A 48 -0.99 1.72 -7.03
N VAL A 49 -1.40 2.92 -7.32
CA VAL A 49 -0.50 4.02 -7.72
C VAL A 49 0.07 4.63 -6.44
N PHE A 50 1.35 4.42 -6.20
CA PHE A 50 2.07 5.20 -5.20
C PHE A 50 2.20 6.64 -5.71
N ALA A 51 1.27 7.49 -5.35
CA ALA A 51 1.33 8.90 -5.66
C ALA A 51 2.34 9.60 -4.73
N ASN A 52 3.62 9.53 -5.06
CA ASN A 52 4.60 10.48 -4.55
C ASN A 52 4.81 11.55 -5.62
N GLN A 53 4.28 12.73 -5.39
CA GLN A 53 4.71 13.92 -6.11
C GLN A 53 6.13 14.25 -5.67
N ILE A 54 7.10 13.90 -6.51
CA ILE A 54 8.45 14.46 -6.40
C ILE A 54 8.40 15.79 -7.15
N SER A 55 8.46 16.87 -6.39
CA SER A 55 8.79 18.19 -6.95
C SER A 55 10.17 18.08 -7.62
N SER A 56 10.21 18.40 -8.90
CA SER A 56 11.45 18.53 -9.66
C SER A 56 12.27 19.69 -9.08
N GLU A 57 13.17 19.39 -8.16
CA GLU A 57 14.28 20.27 -7.86
C GLU A 57 15.50 19.82 -8.64
N ASP A 58 15.88 20.73 -9.47
CA ASP A 58 17.02 20.92 -10.32
C ASP A 58 18.32 20.27 -9.81
N SER A 59 18.69 19.12 -10.36
CA SER A 59 20.08 18.69 -10.33
C SER A 59 20.79 19.32 -11.52
N GLN A 60 21.47 20.43 -11.27
CA GLN A 60 22.33 21.08 -12.23
C GLN A 60 23.41 20.10 -12.73
N VAL A 61 23.27 19.65 -13.96
CA VAL A 61 24.37 19.09 -14.72
C VAL A 61 25.22 20.26 -15.24
N VAL A 62 26.39 20.43 -14.64
CA VAL A 62 27.40 21.37 -15.14
C VAL A 62 28.04 20.74 -16.38
N GLY A 63 27.76 21.27 -17.53
CA GLY A 63 28.41 20.86 -18.78
C GLY A 63 28.10 21.86 -19.89
N ASP A 64 29.11 22.64 -20.27
CA ASP A 64 29.14 23.72 -21.26
C ASP A 64 28.62 23.33 -22.63
N SER A 65 27.78 24.19 -23.19
CA SER A 65 27.67 24.75 -24.55
C SER A 65 26.22 24.94 -24.96
N PRO A 66 25.84 25.98 -25.68
CA PRO A 66 24.46 26.21 -26.08
C PRO A 66 24.02 25.07 -27.00
N SER A 67 23.24 24.16 -26.44
CA SER A 67 22.59 23.08 -27.16
C SER A 67 21.63 23.70 -28.17
N GLY A 68 21.82 23.41 -29.46
CA GLY A 68 20.85 23.76 -30.48
C GLY A 68 19.57 22.97 -30.31
N GLU A 69 18.45 23.54 -30.67
CA GLU A 69 17.15 22.82 -30.73
C GLU A 69 16.89 22.39 -32.17
N VAL A 70 16.47 21.14 -32.35
CA VAL A 70 16.06 20.60 -33.66
C VAL A 70 14.65 20.04 -33.56
N TRP A 71 13.80 20.41 -34.50
CA TRP A 71 12.38 20.08 -34.51
C TRP A 71 12.04 19.05 -35.57
N VAL A 72 11.21 18.06 -35.19
CA VAL A 72 10.70 17.00 -36.07
C VAL A 72 9.19 17.03 -36.08
N ALA A 73 8.58 16.95 -37.25
CA ALA A 73 7.13 16.84 -37.40
C ALA A 73 6.77 15.95 -38.60
N THR A 74 5.71 15.18 -38.51
CA THR A 74 5.24 14.34 -39.63
C THR A 74 4.82 15.15 -40.86
N THR A 75 4.55 16.46 -40.69
CA THR A 75 4.27 17.45 -41.74
C THR A 75 5.51 18.21 -42.22
N GLY A 76 6.68 17.93 -41.66
CA GLY A 76 7.94 18.54 -42.01
C GLY A 76 8.53 18.03 -43.34
N SER A 77 9.72 18.49 -43.68
CA SER A 77 10.51 17.99 -44.81
C SER A 77 11.97 17.84 -44.41
N ASP A 78 12.62 16.75 -44.84
CA ASP A 78 14.05 16.54 -44.57
C ASP A 78 14.97 17.51 -45.34
N ASP A 79 14.40 18.35 -46.21
CA ASP A 79 15.08 19.48 -46.84
C ASP A 79 15.09 20.73 -45.97
N ASN A 80 14.31 20.74 -44.87
CA ASN A 80 14.23 21.89 -43.96
C ASN A 80 15.45 21.98 -43.02
N ASP A 81 15.61 23.13 -42.39
CA ASP A 81 16.73 23.45 -41.49
C ASP A 81 16.57 22.86 -40.07
N GLY A 82 15.42 22.29 -39.73
CA GLY A 82 15.11 21.71 -38.43
C GLY A 82 14.74 22.72 -37.37
N SER A 83 14.48 23.99 -37.73
CA SER A 83 13.92 24.97 -36.80
C SER A 83 12.47 24.64 -36.44
N GLN A 84 11.95 25.26 -35.37
CA GLN A 84 10.55 25.05 -34.94
C GLN A 84 9.55 25.45 -36.04
N ALA A 85 9.88 26.49 -36.84
CA ALA A 85 9.05 26.97 -37.94
C ALA A 85 9.17 26.11 -39.21
N SER A 86 10.29 25.41 -39.38
CA SER A 86 10.63 24.57 -40.53
C SER A 86 11.19 23.23 -40.07
N PRO A 87 10.36 22.37 -39.43
CA PRO A 87 10.80 21.10 -38.86
C PRO A 87 11.19 20.10 -39.96
N VAL A 88 12.10 19.20 -39.63
CA VAL A 88 12.41 18.06 -40.49
C VAL A 88 11.31 16.97 -40.37
N ALA A 89 11.23 16.06 -41.35
CA ALA A 89 10.24 15.01 -41.36
C ALA A 89 10.67 13.75 -40.58
N SER A 90 11.95 13.49 -40.52
CA SER A 90 12.48 12.26 -39.90
C SER A 90 13.39 12.54 -38.70
N VAL A 91 13.33 11.64 -37.71
CA VAL A 91 14.23 11.70 -36.54
C VAL A 91 15.68 11.44 -36.95
N SER A 92 15.91 10.64 -37.99
CA SER A 92 17.25 10.42 -38.54
C SER A 92 17.88 11.73 -39.03
N LYS A 93 17.12 12.52 -39.80
CA LYS A 93 17.59 13.83 -40.29
C LYS A 93 17.84 14.80 -39.12
N ALA A 94 16.98 14.78 -38.11
CA ALA A 94 17.21 15.62 -36.93
C ALA A 94 18.50 15.22 -36.19
N VAL A 95 18.80 13.94 -36.06
CA VAL A 95 20.06 13.45 -35.49
C VAL A 95 21.25 13.93 -36.33
N ASP A 96 21.14 13.91 -37.65
CA ASP A 96 22.22 14.41 -38.56
C ASP A 96 22.50 15.91 -38.34
N LEU A 97 21.45 16.72 -38.21
CA LEU A 97 21.55 18.17 -38.01
C LEU A 97 22.02 18.55 -36.61
N ALA A 98 21.62 17.76 -35.59
CA ALA A 98 21.91 18.05 -34.19
C ALA A 98 23.42 18.00 -33.91
N GLN A 99 23.90 18.91 -33.08
CA GLN A 99 25.24 18.88 -32.51
C GLN A 99 25.22 18.09 -31.18
N SER A 100 26.38 17.73 -30.65
CA SER A 100 26.45 17.13 -29.32
C SER A 100 25.93 18.13 -28.27
N GLY A 101 25.02 17.68 -27.42
CA GLY A 101 24.30 18.50 -26.46
C GLY A 101 22.97 19.09 -26.94
N SER A 102 22.58 18.87 -28.21
CA SER A 102 21.31 19.34 -28.74
C SER A 102 20.10 18.61 -28.18
N THR A 103 18.96 19.33 -28.14
CA THR A 103 17.63 18.76 -27.88
C THR A 103 16.85 18.59 -29.18
N ILE A 104 16.33 17.40 -29.40
CA ILE A 104 15.46 17.05 -30.53
C ILE A 104 14.01 17.00 -30.03
N HIS A 105 13.22 17.98 -30.45
CA HIS A 105 11.79 18.06 -30.17
C HIS A 105 11.00 17.32 -31.24
N ILE A 106 10.23 16.33 -30.84
CA ILE A 106 9.49 15.49 -31.76
C ILE A 106 7.99 15.73 -31.52
N LYS A 107 7.32 16.32 -32.51
CA LYS A 107 5.89 16.58 -32.44
C LYS A 107 5.09 15.29 -32.54
N GLU A 108 3.85 15.32 -32.02
CA GLU A 108 2.93 14.21 -32.06
C GLU A 108 2.88 13.50 -33.43
N GLY A 109 2.95 12.17 -33.41
CA GLY A 109 2.91 11.37 -34.63
C GLY A 109 3.64 10.04 -34.50
N THR A 110 3.56 9.24 -35.60
CA THR A 110 4.29 7.97 -35.72
C THR A 110 5.43 8.14 -36.70
N TYR A 111 6.65 7.81 -36.25
CA TYR A 111 7.89 7.93 -37.02
C TYR A 111 8.50 6.55 -37.22
N ASN A 112 8.51 6.10 -38.47
CA ASN A 112 9.12 4.82 -38.89
C ASN A 112 10.53 5.09 -39.42
N GLN A 113 11.55 4.88 -38.62
CA GLN A 113 12.89 5.38 -38.91
C GLN A 113 13.98 4.29 -39.02
N GLY A 114 13.64 3.04 -38.75
CA GLY A 114 14.67 2.00 -38.65
C GLY A 114 15.56 2.20 -37.41
N LYS A 115 16.73 1.53 -37.40
CA LYS A 115 17.71 1.64 -36.32
C LYS A 115 18.46 2.98 -36.43
N LEU A 116 18.47 3.74 -35.34
CA LEU A 116 19.32 4.92 -35.19
C LEU A 116 20.55 4.60 -34.34
N SER A 117 21.73 4.74 -34.93
CA SER A 117 23.01 4.60 -34.23
C SER A 117 23.52 5.97 -33.83
N LEU A 118 23.64 6.20 -32.54
CA LEU A 118 23.98 7.49 -31.94
C LEU A 118 25.43 7.49 -31.47
N ASN A 119 26.14 8.61 -31.69
CA ASN A 119 27.54 8.82 -31.29
C ASN A 119 27.75 10.20 -30.67
N LYS A 120 26.70 10.85 -30.24
CA LYS A 120 26.68 12.20 -29.66
C LYS A 120 25.81 12.19 -28.42
N THR A 121 26.06 13.16 -27.53
CA THR A 121 25.14 13.50 -26.45
C THR A 121 23.91 14.17 -27.01
N LEU A 122 22.70 13.62 -26.79
CA LEU A 122 21.44 14.13 -27.32
C LEU A 122 20.30 13.93 -26.33
N SER A 123 19.39 14.89 -26.30
CA SER A 123 18.09 14.78 -25.62
C SER A 123 16.97 14.69 -26.66
N PHE A 124 16.04 13.74 -26.48
CA PHE A 124 14.86 13.55 -27.32
C PHE A 124 13.60 13.80 -26.48
N VAL A 125 12.80 14.78 -26.88
CA VAL A 125 11.59 15.17 -26.14
C VAL A 125 10.36 15.02 -27.04
N GLY A 126 9.45 14.16 -26.64
CA GLY A 126 8.16 13.98 -27.29
C GLY A 126 7.15 15.04 -26.86
N GLU A 127 6.52 15.70 -27.85
CA GLU A 127 5.45 16.67 -27.65
C GLU A 127 4.12 16.07 -28.08
N GLY A 128 3.36 15.54 -27.13
CA GLY A 128 2.14 14.77 -27.36
C GLY A 128 2.43 13.26 -27.47
N ASN A 129 1.59 12.54 -28.20
CA ASN A 129 1.75 11.11 -28.41
C ASN A 129 2.74 10.83 -29.54
N VAL A 130 4.00 10.62 -29.18
CA VAL A 130 5.09 10.36 -30.14
C VAL A 130 5.46 8.89 -30.14
N ILE A 131 5.28 8.23 -31.29
CA ILE A 131 5.57 6.81 -31.50
C ILE A 131 6.79 6.68 -32.39
N LEU A 132 7.85 6.07 -31.85
CA LEU A 132 9.08 5.77 -32.56
C LEU A 132 9.12 4.28 -32.89
N SER A 133 8.98 3.93 -34.15
CA SER A 133 8.94 2.56 -34.61
C SER A 133 10.18 2.21 -35.44
N SER A 134 10.65 0.98 -35.27
CA SER A 134 11.75 0.43 -36.06
C SER A 134 11.37 -0.95 -36.61
N ASN A 135 11.55 -1.11 -37.92
CA ASN A 135 11.48 -2.44 -38.56
C ASN A 135 12.81 -3.19 -38.44
N GLY A 136 13.76 -2.67 -37.69
CA GLY A 136 15.11 -3.20 -37.51
C GLY A 136 15.31 -3.89 -36.16
N ALA A 137 16.57 -4.07 -35.81
CA ALA A 137 16.97 -4.76 -34.59
C ALA A 137 16.82 -3.90 -33.32
N ASN A 138 16.99 -2.59 -33.41
CA ASN A 138 16.89 -1.64 -32.31
C ASN A 138 16.17 -0.37 -32.80
N VAL A 139 15.52 0.38 -31.90
CA VAL A 139 15.06 1.74 -32.22
C VAL A 139 16.25 2.70 -32.08
N PHE A 140 16.92 2.68 -30.92
CA PHE A 140 18.14 3.44 -30.70
C PHE A 140 19.28 2.55 -30.21
N GLU A 141 20.49 2.86 -30.66
CA GLU A 141 21.73 2.24 -30.22
C GLU A 141 22.81 3.30 -30.02
N CYS A 142 23.42 3.33 -28.83
CA CYS A 142 24.65 4.08 -28.57
C CYS A 142 25.65 3.15 -27.89
N LEU A 143 26.79 2.90 -28.54
CA LEU A 143 27.86 2.02 -28.06
C LEU A 143 29.19 2.77 -27.86
N GLU A 144 29.20 4.04 -28.22
CA GLU A 144 30.37 4.89 -28.15
C GLU A 144 30.61 5.41 -26.74
N ASN A 145 31.84 5.76 -26.43
CA ASN A 145 32.19 6.45 -25.21
C ASN A 145 31.65 7.88 -25.25
N ASP A 146 31.35 8.45 -24.07
CA ASP A 146 30.90 9.84 -23.86
C ASP A 146 29.56 10.19 -24.52
N CYS A 147 28.76 9.19 -24.90
CA CYS A 147 27.43 9.40 -25.46
C CYS A 147 26.37 9.39 -24.33
N THR A 148 26.02 10.58 -23.86
CA THR A 148 24.92 10.75 -22.89
C THR A 148 23.60 10.94 -23.63
N LEU A 149 22.59 10.17 -23.27
CA LEU A 149 21.27 10.19 -23.90
C LEU A 149 20.17 10.46 -22.89
N GLU A 150 19.24 11.31 -23.31
CA GLU A 150 17.98 11.52 -22.57
C GLU A 150 16.78 11.31 -23.51
N PHE A 151 15.79 10.55 -23.04
CA PHE A 151 14.53 10.29 -23.74
C PHE A 151 13.35 10.66 -22.82
N THR A 152 12.49 11.55 -23.28
CA THR A 152 11.35 12.01 -22.49
C THR A 152 10.05 11.94 -23.29
N ASN A 153 8.98 11.37 -22.73
CA ASN A 153 7.64 11.29 -23.30
C ASN A 153 7.59 10.58 -24.66
N LEU A 154 8.22 9.42 -24.82
CA LEU A 154 8.31 8.68 -26.07
C LEU A 154 7.76 7.26 -25.96
N VAL A 155 7.18 6.76 -27.06
CA VAL A 155 6.77 5.37 -27.21
C VAL A 155 7.73 4.65 -28.17
N PHE A 156 8.39 3.59 -27.71
CA PHE A 156 9.29 2.73 -28.48
C PHE A 156 8.54 1.47 -28.88
N THR A 157 8.48 1.17 -30.19
CA THR A 157 7.69 0.05 -30.71
C THR A 157 8.27 -0.55 -31.99
N GLY A 158 7.67 -1.63 -32.48
CA GLY A 158 7.91 -2.17 -33.81
C GLY A 158 9.20 -2.96 -33.99
N VAL A 159 9.90 -3.35 -32.92
CA VAL A 159 11.05 -4.25 -33.01
C VAL A 159 10.54 -5.67 -33.16
N SER A 160 10.94 -6.36 -34.25
CA SER A 160 10.48 -7.71 -34.57
C SER A 160 11.62 -8.69 -34.92
N SER A 161 12.81 -8.50 -34.38
CA SER A 161 14.00 -9.31 -34.65
C SER A 161 14.43 -10.13 -33.45
N ALA A 162 14.50 -11.44 -33.61
CA ALA A 162 15.01 -12.37 -32.60
C ALA A 162 16.55 -12.65 -32.75
N SER A 163 17.23 -11.97 -33.64
CA SER A 163 18.65 -12.21 -33.95
C SER A 163 19.54 -11.07 -33.45
N GLY A 164 20.84 -11.33 -33.36
CA GLY A 164 21.83 -10.33 -32.98
C GLY A 164 21.66 -9.83 -31.54
N SER A 165 21.72 -8.51 -31.34
CA SER A 165 21.49 -7.82 -30.06
C SER A 165 20.27 -6.95 -30.14
N SER A 166 19.16 -7.49 -30.65
CA SER A 166 17.91 -6.76 -30.85
C SER A 166 17.21 -6.42 -29.53
N CYS A 167 16.79 -5.16 -29.41
CA CYS A 167 16.00 -4.63 -28.29
C CYS A 167 15.38 -3.26 -28.67
N GLY A 168 14.55 -2.70 -27.84
CA GLY A 168 14.04 -1.34 -28.02
C GLY A 168 15.16 -0.31 -27.92
N LEU A 169 15.91 -0.34 -26.83
CA LEU A 169 17.00 0.59 -26.54
C LEU A 169 18.26 -0.16 -26.15
N ARG A 170 19.39 0.15 -26.81
CA ARG A 170 20.69 -0.45 -26.53
C ARG A 170 21.73 0.62 -26.22
N VAL A 171 22.24 0.63 -24.99
CA VAL A 171 23.20 1.65 -24.53
C VAL A 171 24.40 1.01 -23.86
N GLY A 172 25.59 1.45 -24.25
CA GLY A 172 26.88 1.01 -23.71
C GLY A 172 27.85 2.19 -23.56
N GLY A 173 29.15 1.91 -23.47
CA GLY A 173 30.18 2.93 -23.29
C GLY A 173 30.24 3.45 -21.86
N ASN A 174 30.62 4.73 -21.68
CA ASN A 174 30.77 5.38 -20.38
C ASN A 174 29.81 6.59 -20.19
N GLY A 175 28.92 6.85 -21.17
CA GLY A 175 27.93 7.91 -21.07
C GLY A 175 26.77 7.56 -20.14
N ASN A 176 26.00 8.57 -19.80
CA ASN A 176 24.80 8.42 -18.98
C ASN A 176 23.56 8.19 -19.86
N LEU A 177 22.56 7.57 -19.28
CA LEU A 177 21.23 7.41 -19.89
C LEU A 177 20.15 7.92 -18.95
N LYS A 178 19.20 8.67 -19.51
CA LYS A 178 18.00 9.06 -18.81
C LYS A 178 16.76 8.74 -19.65
N VAL A 179 15.80 8.04 -19.09
CA VAL A 179 14.53 7.66 -19.74
C VAL A 179 13.39 8.06 -18.82
N ILE A 180 12.57 9.02 -19.25
CA ILE A 180 11.51 9.60 -18.43
C ILE A 180 10.17 9.49 -19.13
N ASN A 181 9.15 9.00 -18.45
CA ASN A 181 7.78 8.90 -18.97
C ASN A 181 7.72 8.18 -20.33
N CYS A 182 8.55 7.18 -20.56
CA CYS A 182 8.61 6.46 -21.82
C CYS A 182 7.89 5.11 -21.73
N THR A 183 7.39 4.66 -22.89
CA THR A 183 6.72 3.37 -23.01
C THR A 183 7.44 2.50 -24.04
N PHE A 184 7.71 1.26 -23.68
CA PHE A 184 8.22 0.20 -24.56
C PHE A 184 7.11 -0.83 -24.76
N THR A 185 6.59 -0.94 -25.98
CA THR A 185 5.46 -1.83 -26.29
C THR A 185 5.59 -2.46 -27.67
N ASP A 186 4.89 -3.58 -27.90
CA ASP A 186 4.92 -4.29 -29.18
C ASP A 186 6.34 -4.60 -29.70
N ILE A 187 7.20 -5.00 -28.77
CA ILE A 187 8.58 -5.39 -29.06
C ILE A 187 8.71 -6.92 -28.93
N SER A 188 9.17 -7.55 -30.02
CA SER A 188 9.55 -8.97 -30.04
C SER A 188 11.02 -9.09 -30.39
N ALA A 189 11.89 -9.15 -29.39
CA ALA A 189 13.31 -9.00 -29.55
C ALA A 189 14.11 -9.99 -28.69
N LYS A 190 15.42 -10.12 -28.93
CA LYS A 190 16.29 -10.98 -28.12
C LYS A 190 16.43 -10.49 -26.69
N PHE A 191 16.65 -9.18 -26.50
CA PHE A 191 16.82 -8.55 -25.21
C PHE A 191 15.61 -7.65 -24.84
N GLY A 192 14.46 -7.97 -25.36
CA GLY A 192 13.19 -7.31 -25.02
C GLY A 192 13.25 -5.79 -25.16
N ALA A 193 12.97 -5.07 -24.08
CA ALA A 193 12.90 -3.62 -24.10
C ALA A 193 14.28 -2.94 -24.09
N MET A 194 15.18 -3.38 -23.19
CA MET A 194 16.43 -2.66 -22.93
C MET A 194 17.63 -3.60 -22.79
N GLN A 195 18.75 -3.21 -23.39
CA GLN A 195 20.08 -3.78 -23.16
C GLN A 195 21.03 -2.68 -22.72
N LEU A 196 21.40 -2.69 -21.43
CA LEU A 196 22.19 -1.65 -20.77
C LEU A 196 23.53 -2.22 -20.29
N TYR A 197 24.64 -1.63 -20.75
CA TYR A 197 25.99 -2.01 -20.34
C TYR A 197 26.95 -0.81 -20.26
N THR A 198 26.39 0.36 -19.91
CA THR A 198 27.18 1.56 -19.61
C THR A 198 28.00 1.40 -18.33
N THR A 199 29.10 2.12 -18.23
CA THR A 199 29.83 2.32 -16.97
C THR A 199 29.43 3.59 -16.23
N GLY A 200 28.58 4.43 -16.85
CA GLY A 200 27.97 5.62 -16.25
C GLY A 200 26.69 5.31 -15.49
N VAL A 201 25.86 6.32 -15.32
CA VAL A 201 24.56 6.23 -14.65
C VAL A 201 23.44 6.05 -15.67
N ALA A 202 22.52 5.14 -15.40
CA ALA A 202 21.30 4.97 -16.19
C ALA A 202 20.08 5.13 -15.28
N ASP A 203 19.32 6.21 -15.48
CA ASP A 203 18.08 6.53 -14.74
C ASP A 203 16.86 6.27 -15.62
N ILE A 204 16.01 5.35 -15.22
CA ILE A 204 14.76 5.00 -15.88
C ILE A 204 13.60 5.34 -14.93
N ILE A 205 12.88 6.41 -15.24
CA ILE A 205 11.93 7.04 -14.31
C ILE A 205 10.53 7.06 -14.93
N ASN A 206 9.50 6.75 -14.16
CA ASN A 206 8.08 6.83 -14.56
C ASN A 206 7.79 6.14 -15.89
N SER A 207 8.44 5.01 -16.18
CA SER A 207 8.40 4.39 -17.50
C SER A 207 7.69 3.05 -17.48
N THR A 208 7.18 2.64 -18.65
CA THR A 208 6.40 1.40 -18.79
C THR A 208 7.01 0.48 -19.84
N ILE A 209 7.17 -0.79 -19.51
CA ILE A 209 7.47 -1.89 -20.43
C ILE A 209 6.23 -2.78 -20.46
N LYS A 210 5.54 -2.82 -21.59
CA LYS A 210 4.25 -3.50 -21.67
C LYS A 210 4.17 -4.42 -22.90
N ASP A 211 3.66 -5.65 -22.70
CA ASP A 211 3.41 -6.61 -23.78
C ASP A 211 4.66 -6.88 -24.65
N VAL A 212 5.86 -6.89 -24.01
CA VAL A 212 7.14 -7.13 -24.68
C VAL A 212 7.47 -8.62 -24.66
N THR A 213 7.88 -9.16 -25.80
CA THR A 213 8.28 -10.56 -25.96
C THR A 213 9.80 -10.69 -26.14
N CYS A 214 10.41 -11.56 -25.32
CA CYS A 214 11.79 -12.00 -25.50
C CYS A 214 11.80 -13.32 -26.29
N GLY A 215 12.40 -13.32 -27.50
CA GLY A 215 12.21 -14.35 -28.52
C GLY A 215 13.23 -15.49 -28.57
N VAL A 216 14.35 -15.45 -27.81
CA VAL A 216 15.47 -16.40 -28.00
C VAL A 216 16.10 -16.88 -26.70
N THR A 217 17.03 -17.85 -26.87
CA THR A 217 17.94 -18.34 -25.83
C THR A 217 18.80 -17.21 -25.26
N ARG A 218 18.92 -17.12 -23.94
CA ARG A 218 19.75 -16.12 -23.24
C ARG A 218 19.24 -14.67 -23.39
N GLY A 219 17.93 -14.48 -23.45
CA GLY A 219 17.33 -13.15 -23.54
C GLY A 219 16.59 -12.75 -22.26
N SER A 220 16.51 -11.46 -22.03
CA SER A 220 15.76 -10.86 -20.90
C SER A 220 14.96 -9.65 -21.38
N ILE A 221 13.92 -9.28 -20.66
CA ILE A 221 13.13 -8.08 -20.99
C ILE A 221 13.97 -6.82 -20.69
N VAL A 222 14.65 -6.82 -19.54
CA VAL A 222 15.65 -5.82 -19.16
C VAL A 222 16.96 -6.57 -18.90
N TYR A 223 18.00 -6.24 -19.65
CA TYR A 223 19.33 -6.86 -19.56
C TYR A 223 20.36 -5.82 -19.16
N ILE A 224 21.03 -6.02 -18.04
CA ILE A 224 22.07 -5.15 -17.49
C ILE A 224 23.36 -5.94 -17.36
N SER A 225 24.46 -5.44 -17.96
CA SER A 225 25.76 -6.11 -17.88
C SER A 225 26.97 -5.17 -17.78
N GLY A 226 26.74 -3.88 -17.58
CA GLY A 226 27.79 -2.89 -17.32
C GLY A 226 28.29 -2.91 -15.89
N THR A 227 29.18 -1.97 -15.58
CA THR A 227 29.72 -1.76 -14.23
C THR A 227 29.20 -0.46 -13.59
N GLY A 228 28.26 0.22 -14.27
CA GLY A 228 27.66 1.47 -13.83
C GLY A 228 26.59 1.30 -12.76
N GLU A 229 25.91 2.42 -12.50
CA GLU A 229 24.74 2.50 -11.64
C GLU A 229 23.47 2.55 -12.49
N TYR A 230 22.47 1.77 -12.11
CA TYR A 230 21.22 1.64 -12.86
C TYR A 230 20.06 1.84 -11.89
N ASN A 231 19.37 2.96 -12.04
CA ASN A 231 18.28 3.36 -11.18
C ASN A 231 16.95 3.27 -11.93
N PHE A 232 16.07 2.43 -11.45
CA PHE A 232 14.71 2.29 -11.96
C PHE A 232 13.75 2.77 -10.87
N ASP A 233 13.07 3.88 -11.13
CA ASP A 233 12.07 4.41 -10.23
C ASP A 233 10.71 4.52 -10.91
N ASN A 234 9.68 4.00 -10.28
CA ASN A 234 8.34 3.91 -10.84
C ASN A 234 8.30 3.25 -12.23
N LEU A 235 9.06 2.13 -12.37
CA LEU A 235 9.04 1.32 -13.59
C LEU A 235 7.91 0.28 -13.50
N SER A 236 7.04 0.26 -14.51
CA SER A 236 6.00 -0.76 -14.66
C SER A 236 6.39 -1.77 -15.74
N ILE A 237 6.61 -3.05 -15.37
CA ILE A 237 6.80 -4.16 -16.31
C ILE A 237 5.53 -5.01 -16.30
N ILE A 238 4.74 -4.93 -17.38
CA ILE A 238 3.40 -5.50 -17.47
C ILE A 238 3.33 -6.52 -18.59
N ASN A 239 2.84 -7.72 -18.31
CA ASN A 239 2.64 -8.82 -19.26
C ASN A 239 3.88 -9.13 -20.12
N PRO A 240 5.11 -9.14 -19.59
CA PRO A 240 6.27 -9.55 -20.39
C PRO A 240 6.18 -11.03 -20.71
N LYS A 241 6.50 -11.39 -21.94
CA LYS A 241 6.42 -12.78 -22.42
C LYS A 241 7.80 -13.31 -22.79
N LEU A 242 8.13 -14.51 -22.32
CA LEU A 242 9.26 -15.29 -22.80
C LEU A 242 8.74 -16.35 -23.78
N SER A 243 9.19 -16.29 -25.05
CA SER A 243 8.61 -17.10 -26.13
C SER A 243 8.72 -18.60 -25.87
N ASP A 244 7.65 -19.34 -26.16
CA ASP A 244 7.57 -20.79 -26.02
C ASP A 244 8.38 -21.55 -27.09
N SER A 245 8.92 -20.85 -28.10
CA SER A 245 9.75 -21.45 -29.17
C SER A 245 11.13 -21.90 -28.72
N VAL A 246 11.54 -21.56 -27.49
CA VAL A 246 12.85 -21.94 -26.94
C VAL A 246 12.70 -23.14 -26.02
N THR A 247 13.41 -24.20 -26.33
CA THR A 247 13.38 -25.50 -25.64
C THR A 247 14.76 -25.93 -25.15
N GLY A 248 14.81 -26.87 -24.21
CA GLY A 248 16.05 -27.49 -23.70
C GLY A 248 16.84 -26.62 -22.72
N ALA A 249 18.11 -26.95 -22.54
CA ALA A 249 19.03 -26.32 -21.59
C ALA A 249 19.19 -24.79 -21.76
N ALA A 250 18.79 -24.25 -22.88
CA ALA A 250 18.89 -22.83 -23.20
C ALA A 250 17.91 -21.95 -22.41
N VAL A 251 16.88 -22.53 -21.82
CA VAL A 251 15.89 -21.82 -20.98
C VAL A 251 16.50 -21.32 -19.67
N HIS A 252 17.61 -21.86 -19.21
CA HIS A 252 18.31 -21.46 -17.97
C HIS A 252 18.78 -20.00 -17.92
N LEU A 253 18.79 -19.32 -19.05
CA LEU A 253 19.36 -17.98 -19.16
C LEU A 253 18.32 -16.96 -19.60
N ARG A 254 17.05 -17.18 -19.23
CA ARG A 254 15.92 -16.33 -19.59
C ARG A 254 15.21 -15.84 -18.35
N ASN A 255 15.06 -14.53 -18.28
CA ASN A 255 14.46 -13.83 -17.15
C ASN A 255 13.71 -12.59 -17.63
N VAL A 256 12.90 -12.03 -16.78
CA VAL A 256 12.32 -10.71 -17.02
C VAL A 256 13.36 -9.64 -16.72
N PHE A 257 14.09 -9.76 -15.62
CA PHE A 257 15.08 -8.78 -15.19
C PHE A 257 16.42 -9.48 -14.90
N TYR A 258 17.48 -9.05 -15.57
CA TYR A 258 18.80 -9.68 -15.49
C TYR A 258 19.89 -8.67 -15.14
N VAL A 259 20.61 -8.94 -14.06
CA VAL A 259 21.76 -8.15 -13.62
C VAL A 259 23.01 -9.03 -13.67
N TYR A 260 24.02 -8.62 -14.44
CA TYR A 260 25.25 -9.35 -14.60
C TYR A 260 26.49 -8.52 -14.19
N GLY A 261 27.45 -9.16 -13.55
CA GLY A 261 28.75 -8.57 -13.23
C GLY A 261 28.73 -7.77 -11.94
N VAL A 262 29.39 -6.62 -11.93
CA VAL A 262 29.55 -5.74 -10.76
C VAL A 262 28.60 -4.54 -10.78
N ALA A 263 27.57 -4.60 -11.60
CA ALA A 263 26.56 -3.56 -11.67
C ALA A 263 25.90 -3.31 -10.32
N THR A 264 25.66 -2.04 -10.02
CA THR A 264 24.80 -1.62 -8.90
C THR A 264 23.44 -1.22 -9.46
N VAL A 265 22.40 -1.90 -9.03
CA VAL A 265 21.04 -1.71 -9.55
C VAL A 265 20.08 -1.39 -8.41
N THR A 266 19.28 -0.37 -8.61
CA THR A 266 18.20 0.02 -7.70
C THR A 266 16.87 -0.05 -8.46
N LEU A 267 15.87 -0.71 -7.88
CA LEU A 267 14.50 -0.79 -8.40
C LEU A 267 13.54 -0.36 -7.29
N THR A 268 12.97 0.83 -7.45
CA THR A 268 12.11 1.43 -6.42
C THR A 268 10.74 1.76 -6.96
N ASN A 269 9.71 1.76 -6.10
CA ASN A 269 8.35 2.18 -6.42
C ASN A 269 7.79 1.53 -7.69
N SER A 270 8.21 0.31 -7.98
CA SER A 270 8.05 -0.33 -9.28
C SER A 270 7.13 -1.54 -9.23
N ARG A 271 6.79 -2.10 -10.39
CA ARG A 271 6.04 -3.35 -10.44
C ARG A 271 6.50 -4.28 -11.57
N ILE A 272 6.45 -5.58 -11.32
CA ILE A 272 6.65 -6.66 -12.30
C ILE A 272 5.45 -7.59 -12.20
N THR A 273 4.58 -7.57 -13.19
CA THR A 273 3.32 -8.32 -13.14
C THR A 273 2.97 -8.97 -14.48
N GLY A 274 2.26 -10.11 -14.42
CA GLY A 274 1.75 -10.81 -15.60
C GLY A 274 2.83 -11.45 -16.48
N ALA A 275 4.06 -11.61 -15.98
CA ALA A 275 5.11 -12.29 -16.73
C ALA A 275 4.72 -13.75 -17.01
N SER A 276 5.04 -14.22 -18.21
CA SER A 276 4.69 -15.57 -18.64
C SER A 276 5.73 -16.18 -19.58
N GLY A 277 5.72 -17.51 -19.67
CA GLY A 277 6.55 -18.31 -20.57
C GLY A 277 7.66 -19.09 -19.84
N PRO A 278 8.39 -19.93 -20.57
CA PRO A 278 9.42 -20.80 -19.99
C PRO A 278 10.63 -19.99 -19.53
N MET A 279 10.86 -19.96 -18.21
CA MET A 279 11.98 -19.29 -17.56
C MET A 279 12.40 -20.06 -16.30
N MET A 280 13.66 -19.94 -15.92
CA MET A 280 14.16 -20.50 -14.67
C MET A 280 13.90 -19.57 -13.50
N SER A 281 14.03 -18.26 -13.70
CA SER A 281 13.75 -17.25 -12.68
C SER A 281 13.13 -16.00 -13.28
N LEU A 282 12.35 -15.29 -12.48
CA LEU A 282 11.82 -14.00 -12.87
C LEU A 282 12.93 -12.94 -12.88
N ILE A 283 13.70 -12.91 -11.80
CA ILE A 283 14.85 -12.01 -11.63
C ILE A 283 16.13 -12.84 -11.43
N GLU A 284 17.14 -12.55 -12.21
CA GLU A 284 18.48 -13.13 -12.03
C GLU A 284 19.46 -12.02 -11.66
N ASN A 285 20.08 -12.13 -10.48
CA ASN A 285 21.03 -11.16 -9.98
C ASN A 285 22.42 -11.79 -9.79
N LYS A 286 23.41 -11.24 -10.47
CA LYS A 286 24.83 -11.59 -10.33
C LYS A 286 25.69 -10.39 -9.91
N GLY A 287 25.08 -9.29 -9.49
CA GLY A 287 25.70 -8.06 -9.02
C GLY A 287 25.14 -7.62 -7.67
N THR A 288 25.00 -6.32 -7.48
CA THR A 288 24.30 -5.71 -6.34
C THR A 288 22.93 -5.21 -6.79
N LEU A 289 21.88 -5.72 -6.18
CA LEU A 289 20.50 -5.35 -6.50
C LEU A 289 19.77 -4.93 -5.23
N THR A 290 19.22 -3.72 -5.24
CA THR A 290 18.34 -3.21 -4.19
C THR A 290 16.95 -3.02 -4.76
N ILE A 291 15.93 -3.58 -4.09
CA ILE A 291 14.52 -3.45 -4.49
C ILE A 291 13.74 -2.92 -3.28
N SER A 292 12.99 -1.86 -3.46
CA SER A 292 12.13 -1.34 -2.39
C SER A 292 10.79 -0.83 -2.94
N ASN A 293 9.75 -0.85 -2.08
CA ASN A 293 8.42 -0.37 -2.43
C ASN A 293 7.91 -0.96 -3.76
N THR A 294 8.18 -2.23 -4.04
CA THR A 294 7.98 -2.82 -5.37
C THR A 294 7.01 -4.00 -5.29
N VAL A 295 6.10 -4.07 -6.25
CA VAL A 295 5.12 -5.15 -6.38
C VAL A 295 5.61 -6.18 -7.40
N ILE A 296 5.71 -7.44 -6.99
CA ILE A 296 6.05 -8.60 -7.85
C ILE A 296 4.91 -9.60 -7.76
N SER A 297 3.96 -9.53 -8.69
CA SER A 297 2.72 -10.29 -8.53
C SER A 297 2.19 -10.89 -9.83
N ASN A 298 1.37 -11.93 -9.70
CA ASN A 298 0.64 -12.55 -10.79
C ASN A 298 1.56 -13.04 -11.93
N ASN A 299 2.81 -13.41 -11.63
CA ASN A 299 3.76 -13.92 -12.60
C ASN A 299 3.67 -15.45 -12.69
N VAL A 300 3.71 -15.97 -13.90
CA VAL A 300 3.73 -17.40 -14.21
C VAL A 300 5.13 -17.79 -14.68
N ILE A 301 5.95 -18.32 -13.78
CA ILE A 301 7.26 -18.89 -14.10
C ILE A 301 7.00 -20.26 -14.74
N GLY A 302 6.86 -20.25 -16.08
CA GLY A 302 6.40 -21.39 -16.84
C GLY A 302 7.34 -22.59 -16.79
N LYS A 303 6.77 -23.77 -17.03
CA LYS A 303 7.51 -25.03 -16.98
C LYS A 303 8.61 -25.06 -18.02
N THR A 304 9.80 -25.40 -17.60
CA THR A 304 10.93 -25.72 -18.47
C THR A 304 10.91 -27.21 -18.80
N GLU A 305 11.40 -27.58 -20.00
CA GLU A 305 11.52 -29.00 -20.39
C GLU A 305 12.55 -29.74 -19.52
N SER A 306 12.53 -31.06 -19.59
CA SER A 306 13.32 -31.98 -18.76
C SER A 306 14.81 -31.60 -18.63
N GLY A 307 15.30 -31.54 -17.39
CA GLY A 307 16.71 -31.30 -17.05
C GLY A 307 16.95 -30.08 -16.17
N ILE A 308 15.93 -29.26 -15.86
CA ILE A 308 16.04 -28.13 -14.95
C ILE A 308 15.40 -28.49 -13.61
N ASN A 309 16.24 -28.60 -12.58
CA ASN A 309 15.81 -28.98 -11.24
C ASN A 309 15.41 -27.75 -10.40
N GLY A 310 14.41 -27.00 -10.83
CA GLY A 310 13.82 -25.93 -10.03
C GLY A 310 13.44 -24.68 -10.83
N GLN A 311 12.50 -23.95 -10.30
CA GLN A 311 12.06 -22.65 -10.76
C GLN A 311 12.02 -21.68 -9.59
N TYR A 312 12.42 -20.44 -9.82
CA TYR A 312 12.69 -19.49 -8.75
C TYR A 312 12.08 -18.13 -9.08
N LEU A 313 11.63 -17.41 -8.08
CA LEU A 313 11.36 -16.00 -8.29
C LEU A 313 12.67 -15.24 -8.47
N LEU A 314 13.65 -15.55 -7.63
CA LEU A 314 14.97 -14.91 -7.59
C LEU A 314 16.08 -15.96 -7.81
N TYR A 315 17.01 -15.71 -8.71
CA TYR A 315 18.22 -16.50 -8.86
C TYR A 315 19.44 -15.64 -8.52
N LEU A 316 20.23 -16.07 -7.55
CA LEU A 316 21.32 -15.29 -6.97
C LEU A 316 22.65 -16.02 -7.09
N GLY A 317 23.63 -15.36 -7.65
CA GLY A 317 24.99 -15.86 -7.61
C GLY A 317 25.76 -15.77 -8.92
N ASN A 318 27.07 -15.59 -8.75
CA ASN A 318 28.06 -15.57 -9.82
C ASN A 318 29.26 -16.37 -9.37
N SER A 319 29.94 -17.03 -10.31
CA SER A 319 31.18 -17.77 -10.03
C SER A 319 32.34 -16.87 -9.57
N ASN A 320 32.31 -15.57 -9.89
CA ASN A 320 33.46 -14.68 -9.76
C ASN A 320 33.30 -13.58 -8.72
N PHE A 321 32.06 -13.23 -8.33
CA PHE A 321 31.78 -12.07 -7.46
C PHE A 321 30.81 -12.43 -6.32
N VAL A 322 30.88 -11.67 -5.23
CA VAL A 322 29.84 -11.69 -4.20
C VAL A 322 28.60 -11.00 -4.75
N THR A 323 27.48 -11.67 -4.67
CA THR A 323 26.19 -11.11 -5.08
C THR A 323 25.47 -10.58 -3.84
N ALA A 324 24.90 -9.39 -3.95
CA ALA A 324 24.07 -8.82 -2.89
C ALA A 324 22.64 -8.57 -3.39
N LEU A 325 21.67 -8.95 -2.59
CA LEU A 325 20.26 -8.60 -2.76
C LEU A 325 19.74 -7.98 -1.49
N ASN A 326 19.19 -6.77 -1.60
CA ASN A 326 18.46 -6.12 -0.54
C ASN A 326 17.03 -5.84 -1.02
N MET A 327 16.03 -6.40 -0.35
CA MET A 327 14.62 -6.14 -0.63
C MET A 327 13.92 -5.69 0.65
N THR A 328 13.16 -4.60 0.56
CA THR A 328 12.38 -4.10 1.68
C THR A 328 11.08 -3.45 1.21
N ASN A 329 10.05 -3.56 2.02
CA ASN A 329 8.71 -3.03 1.73
C ASN A 329 8.17 -3.46 0.36
N CYS A 330 8.37 -4.74 -0.01
CA CYS A 330 7.91 -5.31 -1.27
C CYS A 330 6.65 -6.14 -1.06
N ILE A 331 5.81 -6.19 -2.08
CA ILE A 331 4.66 -7.10 -2.15
C ILE A 331 4.98 -8.20 -3.15
N ILE A 332 5.15 -9.43 -2.67
CA ILE A 332 5.45 -10.62 -3.47
C ILE A 332 4.28 -11.58 -3.32
N GLU A 333 3.38 -11.59 -4.30
CA GLU A 333 2.15 -12.37 -4.16
C GLU A 333 1.64 -12.98 -5.46
N ASN A 334 0.87 -14.05 -5.34
CA ASN A 334 0.18 -14.70 -6.44
C ASN A 334 1.10 -15.13 -7.60
N ASN A 335 2.39 -15.37 -7.34
CA ASN A 335 3.32 -15.90 -8.34
C ASN A 335 3.22 -17.43 -8.40
N THR A 336 3.12 -17.99 -9.59
CA THR A 336 2.95 -19.43 -9.80
C THR A 336 4.13 -20.03 -10.56
N PHE A 337 4.35 -21.33 -10.37
CA PHE A 337 5.50 -22.06 -10.91
C PHE A 337 5.02 -23.32 -11.63
N GLY A 338 5.52 -23.53 -12.84
CA GLY A 338 5.17 -24.71 -13.63
C GLY A 338 5.69 -26.03 -13.03
N ASN A 339 6.65 -25.98 -12.11
CA ASN A 339 7.16 -27.11 -11.33
C ASN A 339 7.18 -26.72 -9.83
N ALA A 340 6.02 -26.75 -9.21
CA ALA A 340 5.83 -26.32 -7.83
C ALA A 340 6.71 -27.10 -6.83
N ASP A 341 6.88 -28.43 -7.01
CA ASP A 341 7.57 -29.28 -6.04
C ASP A 341 9.05 -28.96 -5.84
N THR A 342 9.70 -28.35 -6.84
CA THR A 342 11.13 -27.98 -6.81
C THR A 342 11.36 -26.48 -6.84
N SER A 343 10.28 -25.69 -6.74
CA SER A 343 10.33 -24.23 -6.76
C SER A 343 10.73 -23.64 -5.41
N ALA A 344 11.36 -22.46 -5.46
CA ALA A 344 11.65 -21.68 -4.25
C ALA A 344 11.50 -20.18 -4.53
N LEU A 345 11.31 -19.39 -3.45
CA LEU A 345 11.39 -17.95 -3.52
C LEU A 345 12.75 -17.52 -4.10
N ALA A 346 13.86 -18.10 -3.59
CA ALA A 346 15.18 -17.81 -4.13
C ALA A 346 16.06 -19.08 -4.28
N TYR A 347 16.86 -19.10 -5.34
CA TYR A 347 17.98 -20.02 -5.49
C TYR A 347 19.31 -19.28 -5.29
N ILE A 348 20.17 -19.80 -4.43
CA ILE A 348 21.46 -19.22 -4.10
C ILE A 348 22.56 -20.15 -4.61
N PHE A 349 23.24 -19.73 -5.68
CA PHE A 349 24.27 -20.53 -6.37
C PHE A 349 25.65 -20.38 -5.73
N LYS A 350 25.98 -19.21 -5.19
CA LYS A 350 27.27 -18.89 -4.58
C LYS A 350 27.07 -18.10 -3.29
N ASN A 351 28.16 -17.88 -2.56
CA ASN A 351 28.16 -17.04 -1.37
C ASN A 351 27.57 -15.67 -1.71
N SER A 352 26.41 -15.41 -1.19
CA SER A 352 25.63 -14.21 -1.46
C SER A 352 25.15 -13.61 -0.14
N ILE A 353 24.88 -12.32 -0.16
CA ILE A 353 24.20 -11.60 0.94
C ILE A 353 22.75 -11.39 0.49
N VAL A 354 21.82 -11.89 1.26
CA VAL A 354 20.39 -11.80 0.96
C VAL A 354 19.67 -11.21 2.16
N ASN A 355 19.16 -10.00 2.01
CA ASN A 355 18.27 -9.36 2.95
C ASN A 355 16.91 -9.14 2.27
N LEU A 356 15.87 -9.80 2.75
CA LEU A 356 14.50 -9.58 2.36
C LEU A 356 13.68 -9.43 3.63
N THR A 357 13.31 -8.20 3.94
CA THR A 357 12.70 -7.83 5.22
C THR A 357 11.56 -6.84 5.03
N TYR A 358 10.67 -6.75 6.01
CA TYR A 358 9.54 -5.80 6.01
C TYR A 358 8.69 -5.84 4.74
N SER A 359 8.49 -7.04 4.20
CA SER A 359 7.77 -7.28 2.94
C SER A 359 6.61 -8.23 3.16
N SER A 360 5.63 -8.20 2.26
CA SER A 360 4.55 -9.18 2.22
C SER A 360 4.89 -10.28 1.21
N ILE A 361 4.88 -11.54 1.65
CA ILE A 361 5.19 -12.70 0.81
C ILE A 361 4.10 -13.73 1.01
N MET A 362 3.06 -13.69 0.19
CA MET A 362 1.90 -14.55 0.39
C MET A 362 1.30 -15.08 -0.91
N ASN A 363 0.54 -16.16 -0.81
CA ASN A 363 -0.17 -16.79 -1.93
C ASN A 363 0.74 -17.16 -3.12
N ASN A 364 2.03 -17.39 -2.90
CA ASN A 364 2.95 -17.82 -3.94
C ASN A 364 3.02 -19.34 -4.04
N GLY A 365 3.22 -19.86 -5.25
CA GLY A 365 3.25 -21.29 -5.54
C GLY A 365 4.59 -21.98 -5.33
N PHE A 366 5.55 -21.40 -4.62
CA PHE A 366 6.83 -22.08 -4.33
C PHE A 366 6.72 -23.03 -3.13
N SER A 367 7.54 -24.10 -3.14
CA SER A 367 7.52 -25.14 -2.12
C SER A 367 8.39 -24.83 -0.90
N LYS A 368 9.34 -23.89 -1.01
CA LYS A 368 10.24 -23.47 0.07
C LYS A 368 10.79 -22.05 -0.15
N ASN A 369 11.33 -21.46 0.91
CA ASN A 369 11.91 -20.13 0.84
C ASN A 369 13.21 -20.11 0.04
N LEU A 370 14.13 -21.00 0.36
CA LEU A 370 15.45 -21.01 -0.24
C LEU A 370 15.82 -22.38 -0.78
N ASN A 371 16.50 -22.39 -1.92
CA ASN A 371 17.23 -23.51 -2.43
C ASN A 371 18.71 -23.10 -2.53
N ILE A 372 19.57 -23.67 -1.70
CA ILE A 372 20.97 -23.30 -1.58
C ILE A 372 21.81 -24.41 -2.22
N ALA A 373 22.71 -24.04 -3.15
CA ALA A 373 23.61 -24.99 -3.79
C ALA A 373 24.53 -25.65 -2.76
N SER A 374 24.89 -26.91 -3.01
CA SER A 374 25.73 -27.70 -2.10
C SER A 374 27.08 -27.02 -1.83
N GLY A 375 27.51 -27.01 -0.56
CA GLY A 375 28.79 -26.45 -0.13
C GLY A 375 28.84 -24.92 -0.06
N ILE A 376 27.68 -24.26 -0.12
CA ILE A 376 27.56 -22.80 -0.05
C ILE A 376 27.03 -22.39 1.32
N THR A 377 27.58 -21.30 1.85
CA THR A 377 27.13 -20.69 3.12
C THR A 377 26.84 -19.21 2.86
N PRO A 378 25.62 -18.86 2.42
CA PRO A 378 25.22 -17.48 2.22
C PRO A 378 24.94 -16.79 3.56
N ILE A 379 24.94 -15.45 3.55
CA ILE A 379 24.38 -14.62 4.62
C ILE A 379 22.95 -14.32 4.25
N VAL A 380 21.99 -14.81 5.05
CA VAL A 380 20.55 -14.68 4.75
C VAL A 380 19.82 -14.07 5.91
N ASN A 381 18.98 -13.09 5.63
CA ASN A 381 18.00 -12.52 6.54
C ASN A 381 16.63 -12.45 5.82
N LEU A 382 15.66 -13.24 6.29
CA LEU A 382 14.28 -13.25 5.83
C LEU A 382 13.31 -12.85 6.95
N ASP A 383 13.80 -12.22 8.02
CA ASP A 383 13.02 -11.85 9.18
C ASP A 383 12.10 -10.64 8.91
N TYR A 384 11.09 -10.48 9.75
CA TYR A 384 10.16 -9.34 9.77
C TYR A 384 9.23 -9.23 8.54
N ASN A 385 9.08 -10.29 7.76
CA ASN A 385 8.13 -10.33 6.65
C ASN A 385 6.76 -10.86 7.09
N TRP A 386 5.70 -10.40 6.42
CA TRP A 386 4.39 -11.01 6.48
C TRP A 386 4.31 -12.20 5.51
N TRP A 387 4.07 -13.39 6.05
CA TRP A 387 4.00 -14.65 5.28
C TRP A 387 2.57 -15.16 5.08
N GLY A 388 1.56 -14.31 5.30
CA GLY A 388 0.15 -14.68 5.18
C GLY A 388 -0.39 -15.48 6.36
N THR A 389 0.35 -15.59 7.46
CA THR A 389 -0.06 -16.31 8.68
C THR A 389 0.66 -15.78 9.91
N ASN A 390 -0.02 -15.85 11.07
CA ASN A 390 0.58 -15.53 12.37
C ASN A 390 1.46 -16.66 12.93
N THR A 391 1.42 -17.86 12.31
CA THR A 391 2.19 -19.04 12.75
C THR A 391 3.04 -19.54 11.57
N TYR A 392 4.22 -18.96 11.38
CA TYR A 392 5.10 -19.31 10.28
C TYR A 392 6.21 -20.27 10.73
N THR A 393 6.49 -21.31 9.93
CA THR A 393 7.50 -22.34 10.22
C THR A 393 8.47 -22.59 9.07
N GLY A 394 8.62 -21.62 8.16
CA GLY A 394 9.49 -21.76 7.00
C GLY A 394 10.98 -21.66 7.35
N ASP A 395 11.84 -22.31 6.54
CA ASP A 395 13.28 -22.30 6.73
C ASP A 395 13.88 -20.89 6.63
N ASN A 396 14.91 -20.63 7.43
CA ASN A 396 15.66 -19.35 7.46
C ASN A 396 14.87 -18.12 7.88
N VAL A 397 13.76 -18.29 8.60
CA VAL A 397 12.96 -17.22 9.21
C VAL A 397 12.93 -17.44 10.71
N ASN A 398 13.42 -16.45 11.47
CA ASN A 398 13.41 -16.48 12.93
C ASN A 398 12.32 -15.59 13.52
N LYS A 399 11.94 -14.54 12.80
CA LYS A 399 10.95 -13.55 13.22
C LYS A 399 10.04 -13.21 12.05
N TRP A 400 8.75 -13.12 12.29
CA TRP A 400 7.77 -12.82 11.24
C TRP A 400 6.72 -11.84 11.72
N ALA A 401 6.24 -10.99 10.82
CA ALA A 401 5.15 -10.07 11.10
C ALA A 401 3.86 -10.83 11.39
N VAL A 402 3.01 -10.26 12.23
CA VAL A 402 1.72 -10.82 12.62
C VAL A 402 0.59 -9.85 12.36
N MET A 403 -0.57 -10.39 11.97
CA MET A 403 -1.83 -9.65 11.85
C MET A 403 -2.53 -9.63 13.20
N SER A 404 -2.85 -8.46 13.71
CA SER A 404 -3.55 -8.25 14.97
C SER A 404 -4.70 -7.25 14.80
N THR A 405 -5.58 -7.17 15.78
CA THR A 405 -6.60 -6.12 15.88
C THR A 405 -6.43 -5.38 17.20
N PRO A 406 -6.64 -4.04 17.24
CA PRO A 406 -6.61 -3.28 18.48
C PRO A 406 -7.64 -3.77 19.49
N GLU A 407 -8.81 -4.18 19.01
CA GLU A 407 -9.91 -4.65 19.82
C GLU A 407 -10.55 -5.89 19.20
N THR A 408 -10.85 -6.88 20.02
CA THR A 408 -11.61 -8.08 19.62
C THR A 408 -13.13 -7.87 19.73
N THR A 409 -13.55 -6.82 20.45
CA THR A 409 -14.96 -6.41 20.59
C THR A 409 -15.07 -4.91 20.50
N ILE A 410 -15.87 -4.42 19.57
CA ILE A 410 -16.15 -2.99 19.36
C ILE A 410 -17.59 -2.68 19.76
N ASN A 411 -17.80 -1.66 20.60
CA ASN A 411 -19.10 -1.12 20.87
C ASN A 411 -19.44 -0.02 19.86
N ALA A 412 -20.48 -0.21 19.05
CA ALA A 412 -20.93 0.74 18.03
C ALA A 412 -22.31 1.29 18.38
N GLU A 413 -22.54 2.58 18.18
CA GLU A 413 -23.91 3.11 18.20
C GLU A 413 -24.67 2.59 16.99
N SER A 414 -25.91 2.14 17.21
CA SER A 414 -26.78 1.60 16.17
C SER A 414 -26.92 2.59 14.99
N GLY A 415 -26.58 2.15 13.79
CA GLY A 415 -26.67 2.96 12.57
C GLY A 415 -25.58 4.01 12.40
N LYS A 416 -24.61 4.12 13.30
CA LYS A 416 -23.44 5.00 13.14
C LYS A 416 -22.28 4.25 12.50
N ALA A 417 -21.53 4.97 11.69
CA ALA A 417 -20.32 4.45 11.09
C ALA A 417 -19.18 4.41 12.12
N ILE A 418 -18.45 3.31 12.13
CA ILE A 418 -17.22 3.10 12.93
C ILE A 418 -16.10 2.62 12.04
N ASP A 419 -14.86 2.88 12.42
CA ASP A 419 -13.69 2.33 11.75
C ASP A 419 -13.29 1.01 12.39
N VAL A 420 -13.05 0.02 11.54
CA VAL A 420 -12.57 -1.32 11.92
C VAL A 420 -11.23 -1.57 11.24
N SER A 421 -10.21 -1.89 12.01
CA SER A 421 -8.87 -2.03 11.49
C SER A 421 -8.17 -3.31 11.94
N VAL A 422 -7.22 -3.74 11.12
CA VAL A 422 -6.19 -4.72 11.47
C VAL A 422 -4.81 -4.12 11.28
N ASN A 423 -3.86 -4.61 12.05
CA ASN A 423 -2.53 -4.04 12.20
C ASN A 423 -1.46 -5.11 11.94
N PHE A 424 -0.45 -4.79 11.13
CA PHE A 424 0.73 -5.61 10.81
C PHE A 424 2.03 -5.03 11.37
N ASN A 425 1.97 -4.03 12.27
CA ASN A 425 3.15 -3.37 12.84
C ASN A 425 3.77 -4.14 14.02
N HIS A 426 3.47 -5.42 14.14
CA HIS A 426 4.04 -6.27 15.16
C HIS A 426 4.69 -7.51 14.53
N TYR A 427 5.66 -8.08 15.22
CA TYR A 427 6.26 -9.36 14.87
C TYR A 427 6.30 -10.31 16.07
N THR A 428 6.51 -11.57 15.77
CA THR A 428 6.77 -12.63 16.77
C THR A 428 7.92 -13.52 16.32
N ASP A 429 8.33 -14.40 17.19
CA ASP A 429 9.30 -15.47 16.97
C ASP A 429 8.78 -16.81 17.53
N ALA A 430 9.62 -17.81 17.59
CA ALA A 430 9.28 -19.13 18.13
C ALA A 430 8.85 -19.11 19.61
N SER A 431 9.14 -18.06 20.38
CA SER A 431 8.67 -17.89 21.76
C SER A 431 7.22 -17.44 21.86
N GLY A 432 6.65 -16.91 20.77
CA GLY A 432 5.31 -16.33 20.73
C GLY A 432 5.20 -14.92 21.33
N SER A 433 6.32 -14.29 21.71
CA SER A 433 6.34 -12.93 22.23
C SER A 433 6.07 -11.94 21.10
N ILE A 434 5.09 -11.04 21.28
CA ILE A 434 4.74 -9.98 20.34
C ILE A 434 5.58 -8.75 20.62
N GLN A 435 6.18 -8.17 19.59
CA GLN A 435 7.02 -6.97 19.66
C GLN A 435 6.70 -6.06 18.46
N ASP A 436 7.00 -4.77 18.58
CA ASP A 436 6.77 -3.78 17.53
C ASP A 436 7.80 -3.93 16.40
N LEU A 437 7.35 -3.85 15.15
CA LEU A 437 8.23 -3.73 13.99
C LEU A 437 8.89 -2.35 13.99
N ALA A 438 10.16 -2.32 13.62
CA ALA A 438 10.88 -1.05 13.44
C ALA A 438 10.45 -0.29 12.18
N GLN A 439 9.81 -0.97 11.23
CA GLN A 439 9.32 -0.41 9.97
C GLN A 439 7.98 -1.07 9.62
N SER A 440 7.01 -0.26 9.20
CA SER A 440 5.68 -0.72 8.77
C SER A 440 5.74 -1.44 7.42
N ILE A 441 4.83 -2.38 7.20
CA ILE A 441 4.65 -3.07 5.91
C ILE A 441 3.36 -2.54 5.27
N SER A 442 3.48 -1.77 4.20
CA SER A 442 2.35 -1.25 3.44
C SER A 442 1.96 -2.16 2.26
N GLY A 443 0.73 -2.03 1.76
CA GLY A 443 0.25 -2.76 0.60
C GLY A 443 -0.23 -4.19 0.87
N ILE A 444 -0.30 -4.64 2.13
CA ILE A 444 -0.86 -5.95 2.46
C ILE A 444 -2.37 -5.92 2.24
N ASN A 445 -2.87 -6.77 1.34
CA ASN A 445 -4.30 -6.89 1.08
C ASN A 445 -5.02 -7.62 2.21
N VAL A 446 -6.13 -7.05 2.66
CA VAL A 446 -7.03 -7.60 3.68
C VAL A 446 -8.45 -7.65 3.14
N ASP A 447 -9.05 -8.83 3.14
CA ASP A 447 -10.45 -9.05 2.83
C ASP A 447 -11.27 -8.93 4.11
N PHE A 448 -12.21 -7.98 4.14
CA PHE A 448 -13.19 -7.81 5.21
C PHE A 448 -14.55 -8.36 4.79
N SER A 449 -15.20 -9.04 5.69
CA SER A 449 -16.58 -9.50 5.53
C SER A 449 -17.36 -9.33 6.83
N ALA A 450 -18.64 -9.02 6.72
CA ALA A 450 -19.58 -8.89 7.83
C ALA A 450 -20.74 -9.86 7.63
N VAL A 451 -21.42 -10.25 8.70
CA VAL A 451 -22.58 -11.17 8.63
C VAL A 451 -23.84 -10.42 8.23
N SER A 452 -24.08 -9.24 8.79
CA SER A 452 -25.33 -8.48 8.56
C SER A 452 -25.13 -6.99 8.30
N GLY A 453 -24.07 -6.37 8.83
CA GLY A 453 -23.80 -4.94 8.64
C GLY A 453 -23.19 -4.63 7.26
N THR A 454 -22.95 -3.35 7.02
CA THR A 454 -22.43 -2.83 5.75
C THR A 454 -20.99 -2.33 5.90
N LEU A 455 -20.09 -2.83 5.07
CA LEU A 455 -18.71 -2.37 4.93
C LEU A 455 -18.61 -1.34 3.81
N SER A 456 -17.78 -0.32 3.98
CA SER A 456 -17.47 0.65 2.92
C SER A 456 -16.73 0.02 1.73
N LYS A 457 -15.88 -0.98 2.01
CA LYS A 457 -15.12 -1.79 1.03
C LYS A 457 -14.91 -3.19 1.60
N ASN A 458 -14.81 -4.18 0.71
CA ASN A 458 -14.53 -5.56 1.12
C ASN A 458 -13.04 -5.93 1.06
N ASN A 459 -12.24 -5.20 0.28
CA ASN A 459 -10.80 -5.40 0.18
C ASN A 459 -10.08 -4.07 0.35
N VAL A 460 -9.06 -4.05 1.20
CA VAL A 460 -8.26 -2.85 1.51
C VAL A 460 -6.80 -3.25 1.67
N ALA A 461 -5.92 -2.50 1.03
CA ALA A 461 -4.48 -2.61 1.25
C ALA A 461 -4.07 -1.82 2.50
N SER A 462 -3.11 -2.35 3.27
CA SER A 462 -2.56 -1.64 4.42
C SER A 462 -1.79 -0.39 4.00
N VAL A 463 -1.94 0.67 4.77
CA VAL A 463 -1.12 1.89 4.72
C VAL A 463 -0.43 2.01 6.07
N ASP A 464 0.88 2.19 6.08
CA ASP A 464 1.68 2.23 7.31
C ASP A 464 1.41 1.03 8.25
N GLY A 465 1.20 -0.13 7.64
CA GLY A 465 0.92 -1.39 8.34
C GLY A 465 -0.51 -1.56 8.85
N ILE A 466 -1.44 -0.64 8.57
CA ILE A 466 -2.83 -0.69 9.06
C ILE A 466 -3.80 -0.75 7.88
N ALA A 467 -4.71 -1.71 7.88
CA ALA A 467 -5.82 -1.79 6.93
C ALA A 467 -7.12 -1.45 7.65
N THR A 468 -7.83 -0.43 7.20
CA THR A 468 -9.04 0.11 7.85
C THR A 468 -10.22 0.15 6.88
N VAL A 469 -11.38 -0.28 7.36
CA VAL A 469 -12.67 -0.12 6.67
C VAL A 469 -13.66 0.60 7.57
N THR A 470 -14.53 1.38 6.98
CA THR A 470 -15.69 1.95 7.70
C THR A 470 -16.82 0.94 7.67
N TYR A 471 -17.46 0.72 8.81
CA TYR A 471 -18.52 -0.26 9.00
C TYR A 471 -19.72 0.35 9.69
N THR A 472 -20.93 -0.11 9.33
CA THR A 472 -22.20 0.33 9.91
C THR A 472 -23.11 -0.86 10.19
N THR A 473 -23.71 -0.91 11.38
CA THR A 473 -24.70 -1.92 11.74
C THR A 473 -25.78 -1.34 12.66
N THR A 474 -26.94 -1.98 12.67
CA THR A 474 -28.04 -1.71 13.62
C THR A 474 -28.23 -2.85 14.62
N THR A 475 -27.53 -3.93 14.47
CA THR A 475 -27.62 -5.14 15.31
C THR A 475 -26.21 -5.62 15.67
N ASN A 476 -26.12 -6.46 16.69
CA ASN A 476 -24.85 -7.17 16.97
C ASN A 476 -24.41 -7.96 15.74
N ASP A 477 -23.13 -7.89 15.45
CA ASP A 477 -22.57 -8.52 14.26
C ASP A 477 -21.15 -9.04 14.51
N LYS A 478 -20.61 -9.67 13.49
CA LYS A 478 -19.27 -10.24 13.49
C LYS A 478 -18.58 -9.89 12.19
N ILE A 479 -17.43 -9.22 12.29
CA ILE A 479 -16.59 -8.90 11.16
C ILE A 479 -15.42 -9.88 11.11
N THR A 480 -15.15 -10.41 9.93
CA THR A 480 -13.97 -11.24 9.68
C THR A 480 -13.01 -10.47 8.79
N ALA A 481 -11.76 -10.33 9.22
CA ALA A 481 -10.65 -9.79 8.43
C ALA A 481 -9.72 -10.93 8.07
N LYS A 482 -9.37 -11.08 6.78
CA LYS A 482 -8.53 -12.16 6.27
C LYS A 482 -7.39 -11.62 5.41
N SER A 483 -6.17 -12.11 5.63
CA SER A 483 -5.01 -11.87 4.77
C SER A 483 -4.18 -13.15 4.66
N GLY A 484 -3.98 -13.62 3.43
CA GLY A 484 -3.39 -14.94 3.21
C GLY A 484 -4.25 -16.06 3.82
N SER A 485 -3.65 -16.88 4.64
CA SER A 485 -4.35 -17.94 5.41
C SER A 485 -4.80 -17.48 6.81
N GLN A 486 -4.36 -16.31 7.27
CA GLN A 486 -4.72 -15.74 8.57
C GLN A 486 -6.11 -15.13 8.52
N SER A 487 -6.89 -15.37 9.58
CA SER A 487 -8.20 -14.77 9.77
C SER A 487 -8.34 -14.29 11.21
N LEU A 488 -8.88 -13.09 11.39
CA LEU A 488 -9.27 -12.52 12.68
C LEU A 488 -10.76 -12.24 12.68
N THR A 489 -11.37 -12.39 13.83
CA THR A 489 -12.78 -12.07 14.03
C THR A 489 -12.92 -10.97 15.07
N ILE A 490 -13.75 -9.98 14.77
CA ILE A 490 -14.04 -8.82 15.59
C ILE A 490 -15.55 -8.82 15.85
N ASP A 491 -15.94 -8.94 17.11
CA ASP A 491 -17.33 -8.86 17.52
C ASP A 491 -17.77 -7.40 17.59
N VAL A 492 -18.93 -7.08 17.04
CA VAL A 492 -19.52 -5.74 17.12
C VAL A 492 -20.78 -5.81 17.95
N VAL A 493 -20.81 -5.07 19.04
CA VAL A 493 -21.98 -4.91 19.90
C VAL A 493 -22.66 -3.60 19.53
N ALA A 494 -23.80 -3.69 18.86
CA ALA A 494 -24.61 -2.53 18.52
C ALA A 494 -25.34 -2.03 19.78
N LYS A 495 -24.95 -0.88 20.26
CA LYS A 495 -25.70 -0.17 21.30
C LYS A 495 -26.70 0.75 20.63
N GLN A 496 -27.93 0.72 21.11
CA GLN A 496 -28.91 1.70 20.65
C GLN A 496 -28.36 3.10 20.91
N ALA A 497 -28.43 3.97 19.91
CA ALA A 497 -28.13 5.38 20.13
C ALA A 497 -28.98 5.90 21.27
N ALA A 498 -28.39 6.62 22.21
CA ALA A 498 -29.15 7.31 23.22
C ALA A 498 -30.16 8.22 22.50
N ALA A 499 -31.43 7.94 22.66
CA ALA A 499 -32.49 8.76 22.10
C ALA A 499 -33.04 9.71 23.19
N ASP A 500 -33.65 10.78 22.75
CA ASP A 500 -34.26 11.77 23.63
C ASP A 500 -35.73 11.46 23.78
N ILE A 501 -36.21 11.41 25.03
CA ILE A 501 -37.62 11.35 25.36
C ILE A 501 -38.02 12.68 26.02
N TRP A 502 -39.09 13.25 25.58
CA TRP A 502 -39.57 14.54 26.07
C TRP A 502 -40.82 14.37 26.94
N VAL A 503 -40.81 15.08 28.07
CA VAL A 503 -41.92 15.12 29.05
C VAL A 503 -42.38 16.55 29.22
N ALA A 504 -43.67 16.78 29.15
CA ALA A 504 -44.25 18.08 29.40
C ALA A 504 -45.60 17.92 30.11
N THR A 505 -45.95 18.80 31.05
CA THR A 505 -47.28 18.81 31.75
C THR A 505 -48.46 18.99 30.79
N THR A 506 -48.20 19.47 29.57
CA THR A 506 -49.17 19.62 28.48
C THR A 506 -49.17 18.42 27.51
N GLY A 507 -48.33 17.42 27.75
CA GLY A 507 -48.21 16.21 26.94
C GLY A 507 -49.33 15.21 27.16
N SER A 508 -49.24 14.05 26.52
CA SER A 508 -50.14 12.90 26.74
C SER A 508 -49.34 11.61 26.79
N ASP A 509 -49.67 10.71 27.70
CA ASP A 509 -48.99 9.40 27.78
C ASP A 509 -49.34 8.45 26.62
N ASP A 510 -50.27 8.87 25.73
CA ASP A 510 -50.51 8.20 24.44
C ASP A 510 -49.54 8.64 23.35
N ASN A 511 -48.69 9.67 23.59
CA ASN A 511 -47.72 10.18 22.66
C ASN A 511 -46.44 9.29 22.57
N ASP A 512 -45.66 9.50 21.52
CA ASP A 512 -44.43 8.74 21.26
C ASP A 512 -43.21 9.24 22.07
N GLY A 513 -43.31 10.32 22.81
CA GLY A 513 -42.25 10.92 23.60
C GLY A 513 -41.25 11.75 22.80
N SER A 514 -41.53 12.05 21.53
CA SER A 514 -40.71 12.98 20.75
C SER A 514 -40.89 14.43 21.25
N GLN A 515 -39.95 15.33 20.88
CA GLN A 515 -40.03 16.74 21.24
C GLN A 515 -41.34 17.41 20.76
N ALA A 516 -41.86 16.99 19.60
CA ALA A 516 -43.11 17.49 19.03
C ALA A 516 -44.34 16.91 19.72
N ASN A 517 -44.26 15.69 20.27
CA ASN A 517 -45.33 14.96 20.93
C ASN A 517 -44.85 14.40 22.28
N PRO A 518 -44.62 15.25 23.30
CA PRO A 518 -44.11 14.82 24.59
C PRO A 518 -45.13 13.98 25.36
N VAL A 519 -44.62 13.07 26.20
CA VAL A 519 -45.49 12.37 27.19
C VAL A 519 -45.85 13.28 28.37
N ALA A 520 -46.90 12.94 29.10
CA ALA A 520 -47.37 13.73 30.24
C ALA A 520 -46.62 13.41 31.54
N THR A 521 -46.17 12.14 31.69
CA THR A 521 -45.61 11.67 32.97
C THR A 521 -44.16 11.20 32.81
N ILE A 522 -43.35 11.40 33.86
CA ILE A 522 -41.97 10.89 33.93
C ILE A 522 -41.99 9.36 33.95
N ALA A 523 -42.97 8.75 34.54
CA ALA A 523 -43.14 7.30 34.57
C ALA A 523 -43.27 6.72 33.15
N LYS A 524 -44.05 7.36 32.27
CA LYS A 524 -44.21 6.96 30.87
C LYS A 524 -42.92 7.17 30.08
N ALA A 525 -42.20 8.26 30.33
CA ALA A 525 -40.91 8.50 29.72
C ALA A 525 -39.88 7.41 30.09
N ILE A 526 -39.81 6.99 31.34
CA ILE A 526 -38.96 5.89 31.81
C ILE A 526 -39.37 4.57 31.14
N GLU A 527 -40.67 4.32 30.96
CA GLU A 527 -41.17 3.14 30.23
C GLU A 527 -40.65 3.11 28.79
N LEU A 528 -40.81 4.23 28.05
CA LEU A 528 -40.42 4.38 26.64
C LEU A 528 -38.91 4.40 26.44
N ALA A 529 -38.15 4.94 27.39
CA ALA A 529 -36.72 5.11 27.27
C ALA A 529 -36.00 3.75 27.18
N GLY A 530 -35.01 3.67 26.30
CA GLY A 530 -34.01 2.60 26.26
C GLY A 530 -32.83 2.87 27.20
N ASP A 531 -31.92 1.94 27.33
CA ASP A 531 -30.69 2.12 28.10
C ASP A 531 -29.82 3.22 27.48
N GLY A 532 -29.30 4.16 28.28
CA GLY A 532 -28.51 5.30 27.83
C GLY A 532 -29.33 6.52 27.34
N TYR A 533 -30.68 6.49 27.37
CA TYR A 533 -31.52 7.61 26.91
C TYR A 533 -31.43 8.82 27.83
N THR A 534 -31.67 10.00 27.23
CA THR A 534 -31.91 11.25 27.96
C THR A 534 -33.42 11.57 28.00
N ILE A 535 -33.97 11.79 29.19
CA ILE A 535 -35.32 12.24 29.39
C ILE A 535 -35.28 13.75 29.70
N HIS A 536 -35.74 14.56 28.74
CA HIS A 536 -35.86 16.00 28.87
C HIS A 536 -37.22 16.36 29.51
N ILE A 537 -37.18 16.96 30.66
CA ILE A 537 -38.40 17.27 31.45
C ILE A 537 -38.62 18.78 31.43
N ALA A 538 -39.65 19.22 30.76
CA ALA A 538 -40.02 20.63 30.68
C ALA A 538 -40.39 21.21 32.07
N ASP A 539 -40.39 22.53 32.17
CA ASP A 539 -40.85 23.24 33.37
C ASP A 539 -42.22 22.77 33.79
N GLY A 540 -42.43 22.56 35.09
CA GLY A 540 -43.71 22.15 35.64
C GLY A 540 -43.60 21.34 36.93
N ASN A 541 -44.76 21.08 37.52
CA ASN A 541 -44.86 20.20 38.68
C ASN A 541 -45.41 18.84 38.26
N TYR A 542 -44.58 17.82 38.41
CA TYR A 542 -44.89 16.42 38.06
C TYR A 542 -45.19 15.64 39.33
N VAL A 543 -46.47 15.45 39.58
CA VAL A 543 -46.95 14.70 40.74
C VAL A 543 -46.95 13.22 40.45
N ASN A 544 -46.17 12.46 41.18
CA ASN A 544 -46.05 11.02 40.98
C ASN A 544 -47.18 10.25 41.70
N ASP A 545 -47.86 9.40 40.96
CA ASP A 545 -48.83 8.46 41.55
C ASP A 545 -48.18 7.23 42.17
N LYS A 546 -46.91 6.93 41.76
CA LYS A 546 -46.12 5.79 42.22
C LYS A 546 -44.64 6.17 42.24
N THR A 547 -43.86 5.45 43.03
CA THR A 547 -42.39 5.53 42.97
C THR A 547 -41.89 5.29 41.55
N LEU A 548 -41.02 6.18 41.03
CA LEU A 548 -40.34 6.02 39.75
C LEU A 548 -39.23 4.96 39.90
N SER A 549 -39.43 3.77 39.37
CA SER A 549 -38.41 2.71 39.42
C SER A 549 -37.55 2.77 38.15
N ILE A 550 -36.25 2.98 38.31
CA ILE A 550 -35.28 3.08 37.21
C ILE A 550 -34.35 1.89 37.27
N SER A 551 -34.52 0.98 36.33
CA SER A 551 -33.71 -0.22 36.14
C SER A 551 -32.79 -0.14 34.89
N LYS A 552 -32.76 1.03 34.25
CA LYS A 552 -31.99 1.31 33.01
C LYS A 552 -31.02 2.45 33.31
N SER A 553 -29.93 2.52 32.56
CA SER A 553 -29.02 3.66 32.63
C SER A 553 -29.66 4.84 31.88
N LEU A 554 -30.01 5.92 32.61
CA LEU A 554 -30.73 7.07 32.08
C LEU A 554 -30.16 8.40 32.56
N THR A 555 -30.29 9.43 31.73
CA THR A 555 -30.11 10.83 32.14
C THR A 555 -31.48 11.50 32.22
N LEU A 556 -31.84 12.08 33.37
CA LEU A 556 -33.02 12.91 33.53
C LEU A 556 -32.55 14.36 33.67
N GLU A 557 -32.95 15.19 32.73
CA GLU A 557 -32.59 16.60 32.67
C GLU A 557 -33.81 17.49 32.70
N GLY A 558 -33.85 18.41 33.68
CA GLY A 558 -34.90 19.41 33.80
C GLY A 558 -34.36 20.84 33.70
N SER A 559 -35.06 21.75 34.29
CA SER A 559 -34.66 23.13 34.50
C SER A 559 -34.86 23.53 35.98
N ALA A 560 -34.47 24.74 36.34
CA ALA A 560 -34.69 25.25 37.70
C ALA A 560 -36.17 25.23 38.15
N ASN A 561 -37.14 25.16 37.22
CA ASN A 561 -38.56 25.13 37.46
C ASN A 561 -39.20 23.73 37.30
N THR A 562 -38.36 22.70 37.10
CA THR A 562 -38.84 21.31 37.02
C THR A 562 -38.92 20.70 38.42
N VAL A 563 -40.13 20.41 38.87
CA VAL A 563 -40.39 19.86 40.20
C VAL A 563 -40.98 18.45 40.07
N ILE A 564 -40.39 17.50 40.77
CA ILE A 564 -40.87 16.12 40.89
C ILE A 564 -41.44 15.96 42.30
N ASP A 565 -42.76 15.82 42.39
CA ASP A 565 -43.49 15.75 43.63
C ASP A 565 -43.83 14.28 43.97
N GLY A 566 -43.35 13.83 45.10
CA GLY A 566 -43.54 12.44 45.56
C GLY A 566 -44.95 12.12 46.08
N ASN A 567 -45.82 13.13 46.19
CA ASN A 567 -47.19 12.92 46.63
C ASN A 567 -47.32 12.08 47.93
N ALA A 568 -46.45 12.40 48.89
CA ALA A 568 -46.32 11.67 50.16
C ALA A 568 -45.91 10.20 50.06
N SER A 569 -45.21 9.85 48.96
CA SER A 569 -44.54 8.54 48.72
C SER A 569 -43.08 8.74 48.38
N LYS A 570 -42.27 7.68 48.42
CA LYS A 570 -40.89 7.71 47.87
C LYS A 570 -40.95 8.15 46.40
N ILE A 571 -40.08 9.09 46.02
CA ILE A 571 -40.11 9.66 44.67
C ILE A 571 -39.49 8.68 43.65
N MET A 572 -38.29 8.18 43.95
CA MET A 572 -37.52 7.42 43.00
C MET A 572 -36.75 6.25 43.62
N GLU A 573 -36.56 5.23 42.85
CA GLU A 573 -35.73 4.07 43.18
C GLU A 573 -34.83 3.73 42.01
N VAL A 574 -33.50 3.63 42.22
CA VAL A 574 -32.51 3.25 41.25
C VAL A 574 -32.00 1.86 41.60
N THR A 575 -32.16 0.90 40.70
CA THR A 575 -31.77 -0.50 40.93
C THR A 575 -30.25 -0.71 40.76
N ALA A 576 -29.70 -1.82 41.24
CA ALA A 576 -28.28 -2.10 41.36
C ALA A 576 -27.46 -2.00 40.06
N ASP A 577 -28.08 -2.34 38.92
CA ASP A 577 -27.39 -2.34 37.63
C ASP A 577 -27.53 -1.03 36.83
N ALA A 578 -28.32 -0.09 37.32
CA ALA A 578 -28.61 1.18 36.64
C ALA A 578 -27.55 2.25 36.94
N THR A 579 -27.16 3.00 35.91
CA THR A 579 -26.39 4.25 36.05
C THR A 579 -27.29 5.44 35.71
N VAL A 580 -27.62 6.26 36.71
CA VAL A 580 -28.57 7.37 36.56
C VAL A 580 -27.90 8.71 36.81
N VAL A 581 -28.17 9.67 35.92
CA VAL A 581 -27.74 11.07 36.05
C VAL A 581 -28.95 11.94 36.18
N LEU A 582 -29.03 12.73 37.25
CA LEU A 582 -30.09 13.70 37.50
C LEU A 582 -29.52 15.11 37.47
N THR A 583 -30.06 15.96 36.60
CA THR A 583 -29.56 17.32 36.41
C THR A 583 -30.69 18.35 36.38
N ASN A 584 -30.50 19.46 37.08
CA ASN A 584 -31.43 20.60 37.11
C ASN A 584 -32.87 20.23 37.55
N LEU A 585 -33.04 19.40 38.57
CA LEU A 585 -34.32 18.91 39.06
C LEU A 585 -34.56 19.31 40.52
N SER A 586 -35.81 19.52 40.86
CA SER A 586 -36.25 19.73 42.25
C SER A 586 -37.12 18.57 42.71
N PHE A 587 -36.85 17.98 43.86
CA PHE A 587 -37.56 16.84 44.45
C PHE A 587 -38.23 17.26 45.75
N THR A 588 -39.54 17.09 45.81
CA THR A 588 -40.32 17.53 46.98
C THR A 588 -41.39 16.52 47.39
N ASN A 589 -41.91 16.68 48.63
CA ASN A 589 -43.02 15.90 49.19
C ASN A 589 -42.80 14.37 49.14
N GLY A 590 -41.54 13.92 49.07
CA GLY A 590 -41.19 12.50 49.23
C GLY A 590 -41.40 12.07 50.69
N ASN A 591 -42.02 10.92 50.90
CA ASN A 591 -42.26 10.39 52.25
C ASN A 591 -42.22 8.86 52.23
N ASP A 592 -41.31 8.28 53.00
CA ASP A 592 -41.18 6.82 53.14
C ASP A 592 -40.59 6.49 54.52
N ALA A 593 -40.65 5.23 54.92
CA ALA A 593 -40.12 4.77 56.20
C ALA A 593 -38.59 4.83 56.26
N LEU A 594 -37.93 4.54 55.17
CA LEU A 594 -36.46 4.46 55.11
C LEU A 594 -35.82 5.63 54.37
N VAL A 595 -36.36 6.00 53.19
CA VAL A 595 -35.75 7.03 52.33
C VAL A 595 -36.81 7.98 51.80
N GLY A 596 -36.70 9.26 52.13
CA GLY A 596 -37.75 10.25 51.81
C GLY A 596 -37.90 10.55 50.31
N ALA A 597 -36.82 10.67 49.57
CA ALA A 597 -36.82 11.00 48.13
C ALA A 597 -36.33 9.87 47.24
N ILE A 598 -35.03 9.54 47.26
CA ILE A 598 -34.39 8.60 46.32
C ILE A 598 -33.74 7.45 47.07
N SER A 599 -34.17 6.21 46.76
CA SER A 599 -33.46 5.00 47.14
C SER A 599 -32.50 4.61 46.03
N ASN A 600 -31.21 4.44 46.31
CA ASN A 600 -30.19 4.13 45.31
C ASN A 600 -29.43 2.86 45.67
N GLU A 601 -29.54 1.85 44.83
CA GLU A 601 -28.73 0.63 44.85
C GLU A 601 -27.72 0.58 43.71
N GLY A 602 -27.87 1.48 42.70
CA GLY A 602 -27.02 1.56 41.52
C GLY A 602 -25.97 2.66 41.61
N LYS A 603 -25.59 3.18 40.45
CA LYS A 603 -24.70 4.34 40.34
C LYS A 603 -25.51 5.60 40.04
N LEU A 604 -25.48 6.56 40.97
CA LEU A 604 -26.28 7.79 40.90
C LEU A 604 -25.38 9.01 40.89
N THR A 605 -25.56 9.90 39.90
CA THR A 605 -24.92 11.21 39.84
C THR A 605 -25.99 12.28 39.87
N ILE A 606 -25.87 13.25 40.77
CA ILE A 606 -26.83 14.36 40.91
C ILE A 606 -26.08 15.68 40.77
N SER A 607 -26.56 16.57 39.91
CA SER A 607 -26.01 17.91 39.71
C SER A 607 -27.11 18.97 39.65
N ASN A 608 -26.83 20.15 40.18
CA ASN A 608 -27.69 21.34 40.12
C ASN A 608 -29.15 21.04 40.53
N SER A 609 -29.38 20.14 41.50
CA SER A 609 -30.71 19.66 41.87
C SER A 609 -30.99 19.96 43.34
N ASN A 610 -32.29 20.21 43.65
CA ASN A 610 -32.73 20.59 44.96
C ASN A 610 -33.61 19.51 45.63
N PHE A 611 -33.49 19.35 46.92
CA PHE A 611 -34.30 18.43 47.71
C PHE A 611 -34.90 19.21 48.88
N TYR A 612 -36.21 19.33 48.91
CA TYR A 612 -36.90 20.06 49.99
C TYR A 612 -38.23 19.39 50.37
N SER A 613 -38.66 19.57 51.61
CA SER A 613 -39.91 18.98 52.13
C SER A 613 -39.99 17.44 51.97
N ASN A 614 -38.85 16.73 51.86
CA ASN A 614 -38.86 15.27 51.85
C ASN A 614 -38.66 14.73 53.27
N LYS A 615 -39.35 13.66 53.59
CA LYS A 615 -39.35 13.12 54.96
C LYS A 615 -39.09 11.62 54.97
N ALA A 616 -38.07 11.19 55.73
CA ALA A 616 -37.93 9.81 56.18
C ALA A 616 -38.51 9.67 57.58
N THR A 617 -39.42 8.72 57.82
CA THR A 617 -40.08 8.54 59.13
C THR A 617 -39.32 7.64 60.07
N GLY A 618 -38.30 6.92 59.57
CA GLY A 618 -37.34 6.09 60.34
C GLY A 618 -35.99 6.79 60.55
N ASN A 619 -34.95 6.00 60.84
CA ASN A 619 -33.60 6.51 61.15
C ASN A 619 -32.71 6.70 59.90
N SER A 620 -33.29 6.86 58.74
CA SER A 620 -32.59 7.01 57.46
C SER A 620 -32.78 8.41 56.87
N GLY A 621 -32.08 8.76 55.78
CA GLY A 621 -32.03 10.11 55.23
C GLY A 621 -33.00 10.37 54.06
N THR A 622 -32.82 11.50 53.37
CA THR A 622 -33.56 11.89 52.17
C THR A 622 -33.15 11.08 50.96
N ILE A 623 -31.89 10.69 50.88
CA ILE A 623 -31.28 9.88 49.82
C ILE A 623 -30.52 8.75 50.49
#